data_33f6946fa76820ff04cefdfdd74acef8
#
_entry.id   33f6946fa76820ff04cefdfdd74acef8
#
_cell.length_a   1.000
_cell.length_b   1.000
_cell.length_c   1.000
_cell.angle_alpha   90.00
_cell.angle_beta   90.00
_cell.angle_gamma   90.00
#
_symmetry.space_group_name_H-M   'P 1'
#
loop_
_entity.id
_entity.type
_entity.pdbx_description
1 polymer ?
#
loop_
_entity_poly.entity_id
_entity_poly.type
_entity_poly.pdbx_seq_one_letter_code
_entity_poly.pdbx_strand_id
1 'polypeptide(L)'
;MKSFFGSFFGALFAIFLLVGIALVGFIAVIALVGVSQKVPTVADNSLLVLDIALPIPDAPPEFSANQLFAGLNEEQQETPVTLRDVLRAINRAATDPKIKGIFITGNLVPVAGYASSYPALKEIREALGKFKEAHKPVYAYLQFPFTPAYYLESVADQLFVDPQAEFILRGPSSSPLYYAGALKKFGVGIQVFRAGKYKSFVEPYIRENMSPENREQLEKLFGDIWREVTTTIEQARGLPPGSFEKLINENGLIDGDLAVKSKLGTELVSLSQVMDRLKTQYGSDERHHTFRQVTVSSYLGVLERNPKGQPDSGSKIAVVYAEGEIVDGEGSAADVGGERYAREIRKFRLDPSVKAIVLRVNSPGGSGFASEEIYRELKAAEETKPVIVSMGGYAASGGYYISVASKHIFAEPMTITGSIGVFGLEVNFEKIAADNGITTDSVTTTNPLATLFNPIKQKSDGDMAILQKAVDKFYDQFVDRVSKGRHLDVAQVNEIAQGRVWSGSEAARIKLVDDIGGLSSAIAYASGLAHLGDQPRITEFPGRKDLSEKLKELFKSTPRPPVAKIDPVELVGQEIEHELKDFRGLNDPEGIYARFPTDIRWN
;
A
#
# COMPACT_ATOMS: atom_id res chain seq x y z
N MET A 1 -35.62 39.53 -35.45
CA MET A 1 -34.60 39.67 -34.44
C MET A 1 -35.13 39.78 -33.01
N LYS A 2 -36.06 40.66 -32.67
CA LYS A 2 -36.57 40.81 -31.28
C LYS A 2 -37.20 39.53 -30.71
N SER A 3 -37.94 38.72 -31.47
CA SER A 3 -38.50 37.45 -31.00
C SER A 3 -37.46 36.34 -30.78
N PHE A 4 -36.41 36.31 -31.60
CA PHE A 4 -35.30 35.36 -31.42
C PHE A 4 -34.55 35.59 -30.11
N PHE A 5 -34.19 36.82 -29.79
CA PHE A 5 -33.51 37.16 -28.54
C PHE A 5 -34.39 36.88 -27.31
N GLY A 6 -35.73 37.16 -27.40
CA GLY A 6 -36.65 36.82 -26.31
C GLY A 6 -36.73 35.33 -26.02
N SER A 7 -36.83 34.49 -27.08
CA SER A 7 -36.85 33.04 -26.93
C SER A 7 -35.51 32.49 -26.45
N PHE A 8 -34.38 33.04 -26.94
CA PHE A 8 -33.04 32.64 -26.50
C PHE A 8 -32.78 32.94 -25.02
N PHE A 9 -33.08 34.17 -24.57
CA PHE A 9 -32.93 34.55 -23.16
C PHE A 9 -33.96 33.81 -22.27
N GLY A 10 -35.17 33.52 -22.75
CA GLY A 10 -36.16 32.72 -22.04
C GLY A 10 -35.66 31.27 -21.83
N ALA A 11 -35.11 30.64 -22.86
CA ALA A 11 -34.52 29.29 -22.76
C ALA A 11 -33.30 29.28 -21.83
N LEU A 12 -32.42 30.29 -21.93
CA LEU A 12 -31.25 30.40 -21.06
C LEU A 12 -31.65 30.57 -19.59
N PHE A 13 -32.68 31.40 -19.32
CA PHE A 13 -33.21 31.60 -17.97
C PHE A 13 -33.88 30.32 -17.42
N ALA A 14 -34.62 29.58 -18.25
CA ALA A 14 -35.21 28.28 -17.88
C ALA A 14 -34.13 27.25 -17.52
N ILE A 15 -33.02 27.21 -18.27
CA ILE A 15 -31.88 26.33 -17.98
C ILE A 15 -31.23 26.73 -16.65
N PHE A 16 -30.98 28.03 -16.41
CA PHE A 16 -30.44 28.50 -15.13
C PHE A 16 -31.38 28.20 -13.95
N LEU A 17 -32.70 28.34 -14.15
CA LEU A 17 -33.67 28.01 -13.13
C LEU A 17 -33.68 26.51 -12.81
N LEU A 18 -33.66 25.65 -13.83
CA LEU A 18 -33.56 24.18 -13.67
C LEU A 18 -32.29 23.76 -12.97
N VAL A 19 -31.14 24.32 -13.36
CA VAL A 19 -29.85 24.09 -12.71
C VAL A 19 -29.89 24.56 -11.25
N GLY A 20 -30.48 25.73 -10.98
CA GLY A 20 -30.66 26.24 -9.62
C GLY A 20 -31.54 25.34 -8.75
N ILE A 21 -32.66 24.86 -9.29
CA ILE A 21 -33.56 23.91 -8.59
C ILE A 21 -32.85 22.56 -8.36
N ALA A 22 -32.12 22.05 -9.34
CA ALA A 22 -31.32 20.83 -9.20
C ALA A 22 -30.23 20.97 -8.14
N LEU A 23 -29.56 22.12 -8.08
CA LEU A 23 -28.54 22.42 -7.07
C LEU A 23 -29.13 22.50 -5.66
N VAL A 24 -30.27 23.20 -5.49
CA VAL A 24 -30.98 23.28 -4.21
C VAL A 24 -31.51 21.92 -3.79
N GLY A 25 -32.07 21.13 -4.72
CA GLY A 25 -32.49 19.75 -4.48
C GLY A 25 -31.32 18.86 -4.03
N PHE A 26 -30.17 18.99 -4.69
CA PHE A 26 -28.95 18.27 -4.36
C PHE A 26 -28.41 18.66 -2.97
N ILE A 27 -28.37 19.96 -2.65
CA ILE A 27 -27.97 20.45 -1.31
C ILE A 27 -28.96 19.95 -0.24
N ALA A 28 -30.26 19.94 -0.52
CA ALA A 28 -31.28 19.42 0.40
C ALA A 28 -31.10 17.92 0.65
N VAL A 29 -30.79 17.13 -0.39
CA VAL A 29 -30.48 15.70 -0.25
C VAL A 29 -29.23 15.48 0.59
N ILE A 30 -28.16 16.26 0.37
CA ILE A 30 -26.94 16.18 1.19
C ILE A 30 -27.23 16.57 2.65
N ALA A 31 -28.02 17.60 2.89
CA ALA A 31 -28.41 18.00 4.23
C ALA A 31 -29.27 16.92 4.93
N LEU A 32 -30.21 16.30 4.22
CA LEU A 32 -31.02 15.18 4.72
C LEU A 32 -30.17 13.95 5.05
N VAL A 33 -29.21 13.59 4.19
CA VAL A 33 -28.27 12.48 4.44
C VAL A 33 -27.36 12.80 5.64
N GLY A 34 -26.87 14.03 5.74
CA GLY A 34 -26.05 14.46 6.88
C GLY A 34 -26.79 14.47 8.22
N VAL A 35 -28.10 14.78 8.21
CA VAL A 35 -28.96 14.78 9.41
C VAL A 35 -29.45 13.37 9.77
N SER A 36 -29.58 12.47 8.79
CA SER A 36 -30.08 11.10 9.01
C SER A 36 -29.04 10.14 9.60
N GLN A 37 -27.74 10.48 9.60
CA GLN A 37 -26.73 9.65 10.26
C GLN A 37 -26.88 9.74 11.78
N LYS A 38 -27.54 8.74 12.37
CA LYS A 38 -27.55 8.56 13.82
C LYS A 38 -26.10 8.53 14.32
N VAL A 39 -25.83 9.37 15.31
CA VAL A 39 -24.52 9.41 15.96
C VAL A 39 -24.20 7.99 16.46
N PRO A 40 -23.13 7.35 15.99
CA PRO A 40 -22.75 6.06 16.52
C PRO A 40 -22.42 6.22 18.01
N THR A 41 -22.95 5.32 18.82
CA THR A 41 -22.66 5.27 20.26
C THR A 41 -22.09 3.90 20.59
N VAL A 42 -21.10 3.88 21.45
CA VAL A 42 -20.59 2.60 21.99
C VAL A 42 -21.48 2.18 23.16
N ALA A 43 -22.19 1.08 22.99
CA ALA A 43 -22.94 0.47 24.07
C ALA A 43 -21.98 -0.14 25.10
N ASP A 44 -22.38 -0.18 26.36
CA ASP A 44 -21.60 -0.86 27.38
C ASP A 44 -21.54 -2.36 27.05
N ASN A 45 -20.41 -2.99 27.34
CA ASN A 45 -20.20 -4.41 27.14
C ASN A 45 -20.10 -4.82 25.65
N SER A 46 -19.55 -3.96 24.79
CA SER A 46 -19.40 -4.24 23.35
C SER A 46 -18.07 -4.92 23.01
N LEU A 47 -18.06 -5.68 21.92
CA LEU A 47 -16.84 -6.11 21.24
C LEU A 47 -16.50 -5.13 20.10
N LEU A 48 -15.21 -4.85 19.95
CA LEU A 48 -14.70 -4.16 18.74
C LEU A 48 -14.56 -5.21 17.63
N VAL A 49 -15.23 -4.99 16.50
CA VAL A 49 -15.13 -5.89 15.34
C VAL A 49 -14.07 -5.36 14.39
N LEU A 50 -13.10 -6.21 14.10
CA LEU A 50 -12.08 -6.01 13.09
C LEU A 50 -12.40 -6.92 11.89
N ASP A 51 -12.97 -6.34 10.84
CA ASP A 51 -13.20 -7.04 9.58
C ASP A 51 -11.95 -6.95 8.71
N ILE A 52 -11.35 -8.11 8.43
CA ILE A 52 -10.14 -8.23 7.62
C ILE A 52 -10.43 -8.52 6.14
N ALA A 53 -11.68 -8.68 5.74
CA ALA A 53 -12.05 -8.82 4.34
C ALA A 53 -11.84 -7.52 3.55
N LEU A 54 -11.84 -6.38 4.24
CA LEU A 54 -11.55 -5.09 3.63
C LEU A 54 -10.03 -4.84 3.60
N PRO A 55 -9.48 -4.33 2.48
CA PRO A 55 -8.09 -3.95 2.42
C PRO A 55 -7.75 -2.87 3.46
N ILE A 56 -6.61 -3.03 4.14
CA ILE A 56 -6.09 -2.07 5.12
C ILE A 56 -4.89 -1.35 4.49
N PRO A 57 -5.09 -0.21 3.82
CA PRO A 57 -4.02 0.60 3.23
C PRO A 57 -3.27 1.40 4.30
N ASP A 58 -2.07 1.85 3.97
CA ASP A 58 -1.33 2.83 4.77
C ASP A 58 -1.94 4.24 4.59
N ALA A 59 -2.13 4.66 3.35
CA ALA A 59 -2.70 5.96 3.00
C ALA A 59 -4.24 5.97 3.08
N PRO A 60 -4.87 7.08 3.47
CA PRO A 60 -6.31 7.23 3.34
C PRO A 60 -6.76 7.05 1.88
N PRO A 61 -7.76 6.21 1.61
CA PRO A 61 -8.25 6.02 0.25
C PRO A 61 -8.82 7.33 -0.30
N GLU A 62 -8.53 7.58 -1.59
CA GLU A 62 -9.13 8.74 -2.24
C GLU A 62 -10.63 8.55 -2.42
N PHE A 63 -11.33 9.66 -2.30
CA PHE A 63 -12.77 9.71 -2.46
C PHE A 63 -13.17 9.48 -3.93
N SER A 64 -14.04 8.51 -4.16
CA SER A 64 -14.67 8.31 -5.48
C SER A 64 -16.12 8.78 -5.47
N ALA A 65 -16.61 9.29 -6.63
CA ALA A 65 -18.02 9.65 -6.81
C ALA A 65 -18.97 8.48 -6.49
N ASN A 66 -18.55 7.25 -6.81
CA ASN A 66 -19.32 6.03 -6.52
C ASN A 66 -19.54 5.83 -5.02
N GLN A 67 -18.61 6.23 -4.16
CA GLN A 67 -18.77 6.16 -2.70
C GLN A 67 -19.81 7.16 -2.19
N LEU A 68 -19.97 8.32 -2.85
CA LEU A 68 -21.04 9.26 -2.52
C LEU A 68 -22.42 8.69 -2.84
N PHE A 69 -22.57 8.07 -4.01
CA PHE A 69 -23.82 7.46 -4.44
C PHE A 69 -24.15 6.17 -3.70
N ALA A 70 -23.14 5.38 -3.33
CA ALA A 70 -23.31 4.19 -2.48
C ALA A 70 -23.80 4.55 -1.07
N GLY A 71 -23.36 5.69 -0.54
CA GLY A 71 -23.84 6.21 0.75
C GLY A 71 -25.30 6.72 0.73
N LEU A 72 -25.90 6.87 -0.45
CA LEU A 72 -27.33 7.19 -0.64
C LEU A 72 -28.22 5.94 -0.64
N ASN A 73 -27.68 4.79 -0.96
CA ASN A 73 -28.34 3.50 -0.81
C ASN A 73 -28.10 2.97 0.61
N GLU A 74 -29.12 2.46 1.26
CA GLU A 74 -29.06 1.97 2.66
C GLU A 74 -28.10 0.79 2.90
N GLU A 75 -27.46 0.27 1.86
CA GLU A 75 -26.35 -0.68 1.96
C GLU A 75 -25.10 0.11 2.41
N GLN A 76 -24.83 0.08 3.72
CA GLN A 76 -23.61 0.60 4.34
C GLN A 76 -22.41 -0.20 3.80
N GLN A 77 -21.83 0.21 2.68
CA GLN A 77 -20.47 -0.23 2.36
C GLN A 77 -19.55 0.37 3.41
N GLU A 78 -18.96 -0.48 4.24
CA GLU A 78 -17.96 -0.05 5.21
C GLU A 78 -16.82 0.65 4.48
N THR A 79 -16.53 1.88 4.88
CA THR A 79 -15.41 2.62 4.32
C THR A 79 -14.10 1.96 4.76
N PRO A 80 -13.16 1.70 3.84
CA PRO A 80 -11.85 1.18 4.20
C PRO A 80 -11.20 2.05 5.28
N VAL A 81 -10.65 1.40 6.30
CA VAL A 81 -9.92 2.04 7.39
C VAL A 81 -8.42 1.88 7.15
N THR A 82 -7.63 2.91 7.46
CA THR A 82 -6.18 2.83 7.31
C THR A 82 -5.54 1.98 8.41
N LEU A 83 -4.30 1.52 8.17
CA LEU A 83 -3.50 0.86 9.22
C LEU A 83 -3.46 1.69 10.51
N ARG A 84 -3.19 3.00 10.39
CA ARG A 84 -3.16 3.90 11.55
C ARG A 84 -4.49 3.95 12.30
N ASP A 85 -5.60 3.89 11.58
CA ASP A 85 -6.94 3.86 12.18
C ASP A 85 -7.18 2.60 12.98
N VAL A 86 -6.82 1.44 12.41
CA VAL A 86 -6.92 0.14 13.08
C VAL A 86 -6.08 0.16 14.36
N LEU A 87 -4.82 0.60 14.28
CA LEU A 87 -3.92 0.69 15.43
C LEU A 87 -4.47 1.63 16.52
N ARG A 88 -5.00 2.80 16.13
CA ARG A 88 -5.64 3.74 17.07
C ARG A 88 -6.86 3.12 17.75
N ALA A 89 -7.71 2.44 16.99
CA ALA A 89 -8.91 1.81 17.53
C ALA A 89 -8.56 0.72 18.54
N ILE A 90 -7.63 -0.17 18.21
CA ILE A 90 -7.17 -1.25 19.11
C ILE A 90 -6.54 -0.68 20.38
N ASN A 91 -5.60 0.27 20.24
CA ASN A 91 -4.93 0.88 21.39
C ASN A 91 -5.91 1.62 22.30
N ARG A 92 -6.91 2.31 21.75
CA ARG A 92 -7.92 2.99 22.53
C ARG A 92 -8.89 2.03 23.19
N ALA A 93 -9.29 0.97 22.50
CA ALA A 93 -10.15 -0.09 23.02
C ALA A 93 -9.54 -0.81 24.23
N ALA A 94 -8.21 -0.91 24.29
CA ALA A 94 -7.51 -1.52 25.44
C ALA A 94 -7.87 -0.81 26.76
N THR A 95 -8.00 0.51 26.76
CA THR A 95 -8.29 1.32 27.95
C THR A 95 -9.76 1.74 28.09
N ASP A 96 -10.61 1.50 27.07
CA ASP A 96 -12.02 1.84 27.10
C ASP A 96 -12.82 0.81 27.92
N PRO A 97 -13.48 1.19 29.04
CA PRO A 97 -14.23 0.25 29.85
C PRO A 97 -15.47 -0.33 29.14
N LYS A 98 -15.96 0.31 28.08
CA LYS A 98 -17.11 -0.16 27.29
C LYS A 98 -16.76 -1.31 26.35
N ILE A 99 -15.49 -1.38 25.90
CA ILE A 99 -15.00 -2.45 25.03
C ILE A 99 -14.46 -3.58 25.91
N LYS A 100 -15.03 -4.77 25.73
CA LYS A 100 -14.70 -5.96 26.53
C LYS A 100 -13.84 -7.00 25.82
N GLY A 101 -13.66 -6.85 24.51
CA GLY A 101 -12.85 -7.75 23.69
C GLY A 101 -12.82 -7.28 22.25
N ILE A 102 -12.10 -8.03 21.42
CA ILE A 102 -12.05 -7.83 19.97
C ILE A 102 -12.52 -9.10 19.29
N PHE A 103 -13.32 -8.97 18.22
CA PHE A 103 -13.73 -10.07 17.36
C PHE A 103 -13.19 -9.83 15.96
N ILE A 104 -12.29 -10.71 15.50
CA ILE A 104 -11.72 -10.69 14.14
C ILE A 104 -12.61 -11.55 13.27
N THR A 105 -13.03 -11.01 12.14
CA THR A 105 -13.91 -11.67 11.16
C THR A 105 -13.51 -11.32 9.74
N GLY A 106 -14.05 -12.06 8.78
CA GLY A 106 -13.76 -11.85 7.35
C GLY A 106 -12.59 -12.70 6.86
N ASN A 107 -12.50 -12.86 5.56
CA ASN A 107 -11.39 -13.55 4.91
C ASN A 107 -10.52 -12.53 4.20
N LEU A 108 -9.25 -12.44 4.61
CA LEU A 108 -8.26 -11.65 3.89
C LEU A 108 -7.91 -12.40 2.60
N VAL A 109 -8.56 -12.02 1.51
CA VAL A 109 -8.20 -12.52 0.18
C VAL A 109 -6.97 -11.75 -0.30
N PRO A 110 -5.91 -12.44 -0.74
CA PRO A 110 -4.75 -11.77 -1.31
C PRO A 110 -5.18 -10.89 -2.50
N VAL A 111 -5.06 -9.59 -2.35
CA VAL A 111 -5.40 -8.60 -3.40
C VAL A 111 -4.10 -8.07 -3.98
N ALA A 112 -4.07 -7.83 -5.27
CA ALA A 112 -2.98 -7.08 -5.87
C ALA A 112 -2.94 -5.65 -5.29
N GLY A 113 -1.76 -5.17 -4.88
CA GLY A 113 -1.60 -3.83 -4.33
C GLY A 113 -0.72 -3.79 -3.08
N TYR A 114 -0.81 -2.71 -2.36
CA TYR A 114 0.06 -2.40 -1.22
C TYR A 114 -0.62 -2.59 0.14
N ALA A 115 -1.95 -2.69 0.15
CA ALA A 115 -2.74 -2.85 1.37
C ALA A 115 -2.56 -4.22 2.04
N SER A 116 -2.81 -4.29 3.34
CA SER A 116 -2.78 -5.52 4.14
C SER A 116 -1.48 -6.35 3.99
N SER A 117 -0.35 -5.69 3.79
CA SER A 117 0.96 -6.35 3.69
C SER A 117 1.34 -7.04 5.00
N TYR A 118 2.23 -8.05 4.96
CA TYR A 118 2.72 -8.69 6.19
C TYR A 118 3.27 -7.73 7.24
N PRO A 119 4.04 -6.68 6.90
CA PRO A 119 4.40 -5.64 7.86
C PRO A 119 3.21 -4.97 8.52
N ALA A 120 2.18 -4.60 7.76
CA ALA A 120 0.96 -4.00 8.31
C ALA A 120 0.21 -4.98 9.24
N LEU A 121 0.09 -6.25 8.84
CA LEU A 121 -0.51 -7.30 9.66
C LEU A 121 0.28 -7.55 10.94
N LYS A 122 1.61 -7.45 10.90
CA LYS A 122 2.46 -7.56 12.08
C LYS A 122 2.22 -6.40 13.05
N GLU A 123 2.14 -5.17 12.57
CA GLU A 123 1.81 -4.01 13.41
C GLU A 123 0.45 -4.18 14.09
N ILE A 124 -0.57 -4.65 13.37
CA ILE A 124 -1.90 -4.95 13.93
C ILE A 124 -1.80 -6.09 14.97
N ARG A 125 -1.05 -7.14 14.67
CA ARG A 125 -0.82 -8.26 15.57
C ARG A 125 -0.16 -7.82 16.88
N GLU A 126 0.84 -6.94 16.82
CA GLU A 126 1.48 -6.36 18.01
C GLU A 126 0.52 -5.52 18.84
N ALA A 127 -0.33 -4.72 18.18
CA ALA A 127 -1.38 -3.96 18.86
C ALA A 127 -2.40 -4.89 19.55
N LEU A 128 -2.79 -6.00 18.92
CA LEU A 128 -3.64 -7.03 19.53
C LEU A 128 -2.95 -7.73 20.72
N GLY A 129 -1.64 -7.98 20.63
CA GLY A 129 -0.85 -8.48 21.74
C GLY A 129 -0.91 -7.55 22.96
N LYS A 130 -0.66 -6.25 22.75
CA LYS A 130 -0.79 -5.22 23.82
C LYS A 130 -2.22 -5.10 24.34
N PHE A 131 -3.22 -5.25 23.48
CA PHE A 131 -4.63 -5.27 23.91
C PHE A 131 -4.92 -6.41 24.89
N LYS A 132 -4.34 -7.59 24.66
CA LYS A 132 -4.48 -8.76 25.56
C LYS A 132 -3.83 -8.53 26.94
N GLU A 133 -2.78 -7.70 27.03
CA GLU A 133 -2.18 -7.29 28.31
C GLU A 133 -3.18 -6.55 29.22
N ALA A 134 -4.21 -5.92 28.64
CA ALA A 134 -5.33 -5.33 29.39
C ALA A 134 -6.35 -6.39 29.89
N HIS A 135 -6.04 -7.68 29.80
CA HIS A 135 -6.91 -8.81 30.19
C HIS A 135 -8.26 -8.83 29.45
N LYS A 136 -8.28 -8.38 28.20
CA LYS A 136 -9.45 -8.42 27.32
C LYS A 136 -9.22 -9.46 26.23
N PRO A 137 -10.18 -10.38 25.99
CA PRO A 137 -10.02 -11.46 25.04
C PRO A 137 -10.06 -10.98 23.59
N VAL A 138 -9.35 -11.70 22.74
CA VAL A 138 -9.41 -11.60 21.29
C VAL A 138 -9.98 -12.91 20.74
N TYR A 139 -11.02 -12.80 19.93
CA TYR A 139 -11.71 -13.90 19.25
C TYR A 139 -11.47 -13.81 17.76
N ALA A 140 -11.44 -14.95 17.06
CA ALA A 140 -11.48 -15.00 15.59
C ALA A 140 -12.37 -16.16 15.12
N TYR A 141 -12.98 -15.99 13.94
CA TYR A 141 -13.79 -17.03 13.30
C TYR A 141 -13.21 -17.39 11.95
N LEU A 142 -12.81 -18.64 11.77
CA LEU A 142 -12.05 -19.14 10.63
C LEU A 142 -12.92 -20.02 9.73
N GLN A 143 -13.05 -19.64 8.45
CA GLN A 143 -13.76 -20.43 7.43
C GLN A 143 -12.79 -20.92 6.35
N PHE A 144 -12.11 -20.00 5.66
CA PHE A 144 -11.15 -20.28 4.59
C PHE A 144 -9.89 -19.43 4.78
N PRO A 145 -9.14 -19.60 5.89
CA PRO A 145 -7.99 -18.76 6.15
C PRO A 145 -6.85 -19.04 5.17
N PHE A 146 -6.41 -18.01 4.46
CA PHE A 146 -5.13 -17.97 3.78
C PHE A 146 -4.02 -17.61 4.77
N THR A 147 -2.78 -17.87 4.40
CA THR A 147 -1.63 -17.64 5.32
C THR A 147 -1.60 -16.23 5.92
N PRO A 148 -1.80 -15.12 5.16
CA PRO A 148 -1.78 -13.78 5.76
C PRO A 148 -2.90 -13.57 6.79
N ALA A 149 -4.13 -14.07 6.50
CA ALA A 149 -5.24 -14.02 7.44
C ALA A 149 -4.91 -14.81 8.70
N TYR A 150 -4.50 -16.07 8.54
CA TYR A 150 -4.16 -16.92 9.68
C TYR A 150 -2.97 -16.39 10.50
N TYR A 151 -1.97 -15.79 9.84
CA TYR A 151 -0.88 -15.10 10.52
C TYR A 151 -1.43 -14.05 11.51
N LEU A 152 -2.37 -13.22 11.08
CA LEU A 152 -2.99 -12.22 11.95
C LEU A 152 -3.86 -12.88 13.01
N GLU A 153 -4.77 -13.78 12.62
CA GLU A 153 -5.79 -14.40 13.49
C GLU A 153 -5.19 -15.29 14.55
N SER A 154 -4.03 -15.92 14.27
CA SER A 154 -3.38 -16.85 15.21
C SER A 154 -3.00 -16.21 16.56
N VAL A 155 -3.05 -14.88 16.71
CA VAL A 155 -2.86 -14.18 17.99
C VAL A 155 -4.05 -14.31 18.93
N ALA A 156 -5.24 -14.64 18.39
CA ALA A 156 -6.47 -14.71 19.17
C ALA A 156 -6.42 -15.77 20.27
N ASP A 157 -7.12 -15.48 21.38
CA ASP A 157 -7.24 -16.40 22.52
C ASP A 157 -8.15 -17.58 22.18
N GLN A 158 -9.21 -17.31 21.40
CA GLN A 158 -10.14 -18.34 20.92
C GLN A 158 -10.27 -18.21 19.39
N LEU A 159 -9.91 -19.30 18.73
CA LEU A 159 -10.04 -19.48 17.29
C LEU A 159 -11.17 -20.45 17.02
N PHE A 160 -12.35 -19.92 16.74
CA PHE A 160 -13.52 -20.69 16.36
C PHE A 160 -13.36 -21.15 14.92
N VAL A 161 -13.46 -22.43 14.66
CA VAL A 161 -13.27 -23.03 13.34
C VAL A 161 -14.62 -23.50 12.83
N ASP A 162 -15.00 -23.07 11.63
CA ASP A 162 -16.20 -23.58 10.97
C ASP A 162 -16.05 -25.09 10.74
N PRO A 163 -17.09 -25.92 10.98
CA PRO A 163 -17.03 -27.36 10.71
C PRO A 163 -16.68 -27.72 9.26
N GLN A 164 -16.86 -26.81 8.31
CA GLN A 164 -16.49 -26.98 6.90
C GLN A 164 -15.26 -26.15 6.50
N ALA A 165 -14.49 -25.68 7.48
CA ALA A 165 -13.31 -24.87 7.21
C ALA A 165 -12.24 -25.63 6.42
N GLU A 166 -11.63 -24.92 5.49
CA GLU A 166 -10.43 -25.36 4.76
C GLU A 166 -9.35 -24.30 4.88
N PHE A 167 -8.22 -24.65 5.46
CA PHE A 167 -7.08 -23.76 5.61
C PHE A 167 -6.16 -23.91 4.39
N ILE A 168 -5.94 -22.81 3.68
CA ILE A 168 -5.09 -22.74 2.51
C ILE A 168 -3.78 -22.03 2.90
N LEU A 169 -2.92 -22.77 3.58
CA LEU A 169 -1.69 -22.23 4.17
C LEU A 169 -0.50 -22.53 3.26
N ARG A 170 0.13 -21.46 2.75
CA ARG A 170 1.23 -21.55 1.78
C ARG A 170 2.31 -20.51 2.08
N GLY A 171 3.56 -20.84 1.78
CA GLY A 171 4.65 -19.89 1.80
C GLY A 171 4.58 -18.92 0.60
N PRO A 172 5.36 -17.82 0.64
CA PRO A 172 5.46 -16.88 -0.46
C PRO A 172 6.00 -17.59 -1.71
N SER A 173 5.46 -17.21 -2.87
CA SER A 173 5.88 -17.76 -4.16
C SER A 173 5.95 -16.66 -5.23
N SER A 174 6.72 -16.89 -6.28
CA SER A 174 6.78 -16.03 -7.46
C SER A 174 6.84 -16.89 -8.72
N SER A 175 5.96 -16.61 -9.66
CA SER A 175 5.89 -17.29 -10.95
C SER A 175 5.66 -16.26 -12.07
N PRO A 176 6.68 -15.41 -12.34
CA PRO A 176 6.56 -14.35 -13.33
C PRO A 176 6.41 -14.93 -14.74
N LEU A 177 5.64 -14.23 -15.58
CA LEU A 177 5.57 -14.52 -17.00
C LEU A 177 6.80 -13.95 -17.72
N TYR A 178 7.28 -14.64 -18.73
CA TYR A 178 8.41 -14.24 -19.57
C TYR A 178 7.93 -14.00 -21.00
N TYR A 179 8.07 -12.79 -21.50
CA TYR A 179 7.51 -12.33 -22.77
C TYR A 179 8.53 -12.29 -23.91
N ALA A 180 9.83 -12.49 -23.65
CA ALA A 180 10.89 -12.35 -24.64
C ALA A 180 10.64 -13.15 -25.93
N GLY A 181 10.17 -14.40 -25.80
CA GLY A 181 9.81 -15.25 -26.95
C GLY A 181 8.63 -14.69 -27.76
N ALA A 182 7.59 -14.20 -27.08
CA ALA A 182 6.43 -13.59 -27.73
C ALA A 182 6.81 -12.27 -28.43
N LEU A 183 7.53 -11.39 -27.75
CA LEU A 183 8.01 -10.12 -28.29
C LEU A 183 8.84 -10.34 -29.56
N LYS A 184 9.80 -11.28 -29.51
CA LYS A 184 10.60 -11.67 -30.67
C LYS A 184 9.74 -12.21 -31.83
N LYS A 185 8.75 -13.07 -31.52
CA LYS A 185 7.82 -13.63 -32.53
C LYS A 185 7.03 -12.55 -33.25
N PHE A 186 6.56 -11.53 -32.52
CA PHE A 186 5.77 -10.44 -33.06
C PHE A 186 6.61 -9.26 -33.58
N GLY A 187 7.95 -9.37 -33.56
CA GLY A 187 8.82 -8.34 -34.10
C GLY A 187 8.92 -7.06 -33.25
N VAL A 188 8.65 -7.18 -31.95
CA VAL A 188 8.88 -6.10 -30.97
C VAL A 188 10.27 -6.30 -30.36
N GLY A 189 11.13 -5.31 -30.54
CA GLY A 189 12.48 -5.31 -29.98
C GLY A 189 12.53 -4.65 -28.61
N ILE A 190 13.28 -5.25 -27.68
CA ILE A 190 13.54 -4.68 -26.36
C ILE A 190 15.05 -4.52 -26.19
N GLN A 191 15.48 -3.32 -25.83
CA GLN A 191 16.87 -3.01 -25.50
C GLN A 191 16.94 -2.51 -24.05
N VAL A 192 17.85 -3.09 -23.27
CA VAL A 192 17.98 -2.83 -21.83
C VAL A 192 19.37 -2.28 -21.53
N PHE A 193 19.41 -1.25 -20.71
CA PHE A 193 20.61 -0.73 -20.08
C PHE A 193 20.40 -0.68 -18.57
N ARG A 194 21.30 -1.27 -17.78
CA ARG A 194 21.11 -1.43 -16.34
C ARG A 194 22.40 -1.39 -15.54
N ALA A 195 22.29 -0.98 -14.28
CA ALA A 195 23.33 -1.09 -13.27
C ALA A 195 22.81 -1.95 -12.10
N GLY A 196 23.50 -3.07 -11.87
CA GLY A 196 23.15 -4.03 -10.83
C GLY A 196 22.71 -5.41 -11.38
N LYS A 197 23.47 -6.47 -11.00
CA LYS A 197 23.22 -7.84 -11.47
C LYS A 197 21.93 -8.47 -10.95
N TYR A 198 21.42 -7.99 -9.81
CA TYR A 198 20.16 -8.43 -9.20
C TYR A 198 18.95 -7.58 -9.63
N LYS A 199 19.14 -6.55 -10.48
CA LYS A 199 18.03 -5.72 -10.98
C LYS A 199 17.22 -6.48 -12.02
N SER A 200 16.27 -7.28 -11.55
CA SER A 200 15.57 -8.31 -12.33
C SER A 200 14.27 -7.85 -13.00
N PHE A 201 13.80 -6.62 -12.77
CA PHE A 201 12.56 -6.09 -13.36
C PHE A 201 12.49 -6.28 -14.89
N VAL A 202 13.61 -6.14 -15.60
CA VAL A 202 13.67 -6.24 -17.05
C VAL A 202 13.74 -7.68 -17.59
N GLU A 203 13.97 -8.68 -16.73
CA GLU A 203 14.15 -10.07 -17.15
C GLU A 203 12.97 -10.66 -17.91
N PRO A 204 11.70 -10.42 -17.54
CA PRO A 204 10.54 -10.89 -18.29
C PRO A 204 10.55 -10.51 -19.78
N TYR A 205 11.15 -9.39 -20.12
CA TYR A 205 11.14 -8.85 -21.48
C TYR A 205 12.34 -9.30 -22.33
N ILE A 206 13.42 -9.79 -21.70
CA ILE A 206 14.68 -10.15 -22.38
C ILE A 206 15.12 -11.59 -22.16
N ARG A 207 14.44 -12.34 -21.30
CA ARG A 207 14.76 -13.75 -20.97
C ARG A 207 13.51 -14.63 -21.12
N GLU A 208 13.72 -15.93 -21.16
CA GLU A 208 12.66 -16.94 -21.15
C GLU A 208 12.51 -17.63 -19.78
N ASN A 209 13.39 -17.30 -18.84
CA ASN A 209 13.38 -17.83 -17.47
C ASN A 209 14.15 -16.89 -16.53
N MET A 210 13.97 -17.12 -15.23
CA MET A 210 14.64 -16.41 -14.16
C MET A 210 16.17 -16.59 -14.20
N SER A 211 16.91 -15.51 -13.97
CA SER A 211 18.37 -15.59 -13.81
C SER A 211 18.75 -16.29 -12.50
N PRO A 212 19.98 -16.85 -12.41
CA PRO A 212 20.50 -17.40 -11.15
C PRO A 212 20.50 -16.37 -10.03
N GLU A 213 20.87 -15.12 -10.31
CA GLU A 213 20.92 -14.02 -9.35
C GLU A 213 19.53 -13.66 -8.83
N ASN A 214 18.54 -13.61 -9.73
CA ASN A 214 17.17 -13.35 -9.31
C ASN A 214 16.60 -14.49 -8.48
N ARG A 215 16.90 -15.74 -8.85
CA ARG A 215 16.50 -16.92 -8.06
C ARG A 215 17.10 -16.87 -6.66
N GLU A 216 18.41 -16.65 -6.56
CA GLU A 216 19.12 -16.55 -5.28
C GLU A 216 18.50 -15.51 -4.33
N GLN A 217 18.24 -14.29 -4.85
CA GLN A 217 17.67 -13.23 -4.00
C GLN A 217 16.25 -13.56 -3.55
N LEU A 218 15.41 -14.15 -4.43
CA LEU A 218 14.03 -14.50 -4.08
C LEU A 218 13.98 -15.69 -3.09
N GLU A 219 14.79 -16.71 -3.27
CA GLU A 219 14.90 -17.83 -2.33
C GLU A 219 15.29 -17.32 -0.92
N LYS A 220 16.28 -16.44 -0.85
CA LYS A 220 16.70 -15.84 0.43
C LYS A 220 15.58 -14.98 1.04
N LEU A 221 14.99 -14.09 0.26
CA LEU A 221 13.90 -13.20 0.71
C LEU A 221 12.69 -13.99 1.22
N PHE A 222 12.23 -14.95 0.43
CA PHE A 222 11.08 -15.79 0.79
C PHE A 222 11.38 -16.66 2.00
N GLY A 223 12.59 -17.19 2.11
CA GLY A 223 13.03 -17.96 3.28
C GLY A 223 13.03 -17.12 4.56
N ASP A 224 13.45 -15.86 4.50
CA ASP A 224 13.45 -14.97 5.66
C ASP A 224 12.01 -14.62 6.10
N ILE A 225 11.14 -14.26 5.15
CA ILE A 225 9.74 -13.94 5.42
C ILE A 225 8.99 -15.16 5.94
N TRP A 226 9.18 -16.32 5.30
CA TRP A 226 8.51 -17.55 5.71
C TRP A 226 8.90 -17.98 7.12
N ARG A 227 10.17 -17.83 7.46
CA ARG A 227 10.66 -18.12 8.82
C ARG A 227 10.00 -17.22 9.86
N GLU A 228 9.85 -15.92 9.58
CA GLU A 228 9.17 -14.99 10.47
C GLU A 228 7.71 -15.38 10.67
N VAL A 229 7.00 -15.70 9.58
CA VAL A 229 5.59 -16.12 9.60
C VAL A 229 5.41 -17.40 10.42
N THR A 230 6.19 -18.45 10.11
CA THR A 230 6.05 -19.76 10.77
C THR A 230 6.42 -19.68 12.23
N THR A 231 7.52 -19.05 12.58
CA THR A 231 7.95 -18.86 13.98
C THR A 231 6.90 -18.10 14.80
N THR A 232 6.33 -17.05 14.22
CA THR A 232 5.30 -16.24 14.90
C THR A 232 4.02 -17.05 15.15
N ILE A 233 3.57 -17.84 14.18
CA ILE A 233 2.41 -18.71 14.32
C ILE A 233 2.68 -19.80 15.37
N GLU A 234 3.82 -20.47 15.28
CA GLU A 234 4.20 -21.55 16.21
C GLU A 234 4.26 -21.05 17.65
N GLN A 235 4.87 -19.91 17.90
CA GLN A 235 4.91 -19.29 19.22
C GLN A 235 3.51 -18.97 19.75
N ALA A 236 2.66 -18.37 18.92
CA ALA A 236 1.31 -17.99 19.34
C ALA A 236 0.40 -19.19 19.63
N ARG A 237 0.59 -20.29 18.92
CA ARG A 237 -0.20 -21.53 19.08
C ARG A 237 0.44 -22.56 19.99
N GLY A 238 1.60 -22.27 20.58
CA GLY A 238 2.34 -23.20 21.43
C GLY A 238 2.75 -24.48 20.70
N LEU A 239 3.16 -24.33 19.44
CA LEU A 239 3.60 -25.42 18.58
C LEU A 239 5.12 -25.58 18.66
N PRO A 240 5.64 -26.81 18.51
CA PRO A 240 7.08 -27.02 18.41
C PRO A 240 7.65 -26.34 17.13
N PRO A 241 8.89 -25.82 17.19
CA PRO A 241 9.54 -25.24 16.01
C PRO A 241 9.57 -26.20 14.81
N GLY A 242 9.20 -25.72 13.62
CA GLY A 242 9.14 -26.47 12.38
C GLY A 242 7.90 -27.37 12.21
N SER A 243 7.05 -27.49 13.23
CA SER A 243 5.87 -28.35 13.16
C SER A 243 4.77 -27.79 12.28
N PHE A 244 4.65 -26.47 12.19
CA PHE A 244 3.67 -25.80 11.33
C PHE A 244 3.98 -26.04 9.86
N GLU A 245 5.23 -25.82 9.44
CA GLU A 245 5.68 -26.10 8.09
C GLU A 245 5.57 -27.58 7.71
N LYS A 246 5.92 -28.47 8.63
CA LYS A 246 5.76 -29.93 8.44
C LYS A 246 4.29 -30.27 8.19
N LEU A 247 3.37 -29.76 9.00
CA LEU A 247 1.92 -30.01 8.89
C LEU A 247 1.40 -29.59 7.50
N ILE A 248 1.81 -28.42 7.01
CA ILE A 248 1.40 -27.91 5.70
C ILE A 248 1.93 -28.79 4.57
N ASN A 249 3.23 -29.16 4.62
CA ASN A 249 3.86 -29.94 3.57
C ASN A 249 3.32 -31.37 3.48
N GLU A 250 2.87 -31.94 4.62
CA GLU A 250 2.31 -33.29 4.65
C GLU A 250 0.86 -33.37 4.16
N ASN A 251 0.08 -32.28 4.33
CA ASN A 251 -1.38 -32.33 4.10
C ASN A 251 -1.85 -31.48 2.92
N GLY A 252 -1.14 -30.42 2.53
CA GLY A 252 -1.57 -29.47 1.49
C GLY A 252 -2.75 -28.61 1.94
N LEU A 253 -3.97 -29.15 1.95
CA LEU A 253 -5.16 -28.55 2.56
C LEU A 253 -5.37 -29.10 3.97
N ILE A 254 -5.78 -28.26 4.90
CA ILE A 254 -6.03 -28.62 6.29
C ILE A 254 -7.51 -28.37 6.59
N ASP A 255 -8.27 -29.43 6.83
CA ASP A 255 -9.67 -29.32 7.24
C ASP A 255 -9.82 -28.87 8.70
N GLY A 256 -11.06 -28.53 9.09
CA GLY A 256 -11.35 -28.04 10.42
C GLY A 256 -10.99 -29.03 11.54
N ASP A 257 -11.21 -30.33 11.34
CA ASP A 257 -10.89 -31.38 12.35
C ASP A 257 -9.38 -31.44 12.57
N LEU A 258 -8.59 -31.49 11.50
CA LEU A 258 -7.14 -31.50 11.58
C LEU A 258 -6.59 -30.20 12.16
N ALA A 259 -7.20 -29.05 11.81
CA ALA A 259 -6.81 -27.75 12.35
C ALA A 259 -6.96 -27.69 13.87
N VAL A 260 -8.09 -28.15 14.41
CA VAL A 260 -8.30 -28.21 15.87
C VAL A 260 -7.37 -29.24 16.53
N LYS A 261 -7.24 -30.44 15.96
CA LYS A 261 -6.33 -31.47 16.44
C LYS A 261 -4.86 -31.01 16.48
N SER A 262 -4.46 -30.19 15.51
CA SER A 262 -3.11 -29.64 15.39
C SER A 262 -2.95 -28.30 16.12
N LYS A 263 -3.92 -27.87 16.91
CA LYS A 263 -3.94 -26.61 17.68
C LYS A 263 -3.91 -25.33 16.79
N LEU A 264 -4.20 -25.45 15.51
CA LEU A 264 -4.39 -24.27 14.67
C LEU A 264 -5.73 -23.57 14.94
N GLY A 265 -6.71 -24.30 15.45
CA GLY A 265 -7.98 -23.80 15.96
C GLY A 265 -8.21 -24.24 17.41
N THR A 266 -9.19 -23.61 18.06
CA THR A 266 -9.56 -23.95 19.46
C THR A 266 -10.67 -24.99 19.51
N GLU A 267 -11.70 -24.81 18.70
CA GLU A 267 -12.86 -25.72 18.65
C GLU A 267 -13.59 -25.59 17.30
N LEU A 268 -14.29 -26.69 16.92
CA LEU A 268 -15.21 -26.69 15.79
C LEU A 268 -16.57 -26.17 16.24
N VAL A 269 -17.05 -25.11 15.62
CA VAL A 269 -18.31 -24.48 15.99
C VAL A 269 -18.85 -23.64 14.84
N SER A 270 -20.16 -23.70 14.57
CA SER A 270 -20.78 -22.89 13.54
C SER A 270 -20.86 -21.41 13.94
N LEU A 271 -20.88 -20.51 12.95
CA LEU A 271 -20.99 -19.07 13.20
C LEU A 271 -22.22 -18.72 14.04
N SER A 272 -23.37 -19.35 13.79
CA SER A 272 -24.59 -19.13 14.57
C SER A 272 -24.39 -19.44 16.07
N GLN A 273 -23.71 -20.54 16.39
CA GLN A 273 -23.41 -20.91 17.78
C GLN A 273 -22.42 -19.92 18.42
N VAL A 274 -21.42 -19.45 17.68
CA VAL A 274 -20.51 -18.39 18.16
C VAL A 274 -21.31 -17.12 18.44
N MET A 275 -22.18 -16.69 17.53
CA MET A 275 -23.03 -15.52 17.70
C MET A 275 -23.89 -15.63 18.97
N ASP A 276 -24.52 -16.80 19.21
CA ASP A 276 -25.35 -17.01 20.40
C ASP A 276 -24.55 -17.00 21.71
N ARG A 277 -23.34 -17.56 21.72
CA ARG A 277 -22.41 -17.45 22.84
C ARG A 277 -22.02 -16.02 23.15
N LEU A 278 -21.65 -15.26 22.10
CA LEU A 278 -21.27 -13.86 22.26
C LEU A 278 -22.44 -12.98 22.68
N LYS A 279 -23.68 -13.24 22.18
CA LYS A 279 -24.91 -12.58 22.69
C LYS A 279 -25.13 -12.86 24.16
N THR A 280 -24.96 -14.10 24.59
CA THR A 280 -25.12 -14.48 25.99
C THR A 280 -24.11 -13.77 26.88
N GLN A 281 -22.86 -13.65 26.45
CA GLN A 281 -21.77 -13.12 27.24
C GLN A 281 -21.75 -11.56 27.25
N TYR A 282 -22.02 -10.93 26.11
CA TYR A 282 -21.86 -9.48 25.92
C TYR A 282 -23.19 -8.74 25.74
N GLY A 283 -24.28 -9.46 25.52
CA GLY A 283 -25.61 -8.92 25.25
C GLY A 283 -25.92 -8.85 23.77
N SER A 284 -27.21 -8.69 23.45
CA SER A 284 -27.73 -8.63 22.08
C SER A 284 -27.75 -7.23 21.53
N ASP A 285 -27.52 -7.11 20.24
CA ASP A 285 -27.95 -6.00 19.40
C ASP A 285 -29.17 -6.45 18.61
N GLU A 286 -30.35 -6.11 19.11
CA GLU A 286 -31.63 -6.55 18.54
C GLU A 286 -31.86 -5.97 17.13
N ARG A 287 -31.28 -4.80 16.83
CA ARG A 287 -31.44 -4.13 15.54
C ARG A 287 -30.72 -4.87 14.41
N HIS A 288 -29.52 -5.37 14.70
CA HIS A 288 -28.69 -6.07 13.72
C HIS A 288 -28.71 -7.59 13.92
N HIS A 289 -29.53 -8.12 14.82
CA HIS A 289 -29.65 -9.55 15.14
C HIS A 289 -28.33 -10.21 15.52
N THR A 290 -27.41 -9.47 16.14
CA THR A 290 -26.06 -9.91 16.51
C THR A 290 -25.76 -9.64 17.99
N PHE A 291 -24.54 -9.92 18.45
CA PHE A 291 -24.04 -9.52 19.75
C PHE A 291 -23.72 -8.01 19.76
N ARG A 292 -23.60 -7.43 20.97
CA ARG A 292 -23.20 -6.01 21.09
C ARG A 292 -21.81 -5.79 20.53
N GLN A 293 -21.74 -5.00 19.48
CA GLN A 293 -20.52 -4.75 18.73
C GLN A 293 -20.42 -3.31 18.25
N VAL A 294 -19.21 -2.91 17.91
CA VAL A 294 -18.91 -1.67 17.23
C VAL A 294 -17.80 -1.93 16.20
N THR A 295 -17.97 -1.47 14.97
CA THR A 295 -16.92 -1.58 13.95
C THR A 295 -15.80 -0.58 14.21
N VAL A 296 -14.60 -0.84 13.66
CA VAL A 296 -13.45 0.09 13.79
C VAL A 296 -13.83 1.51 13.32
N SER A 297 -14.48 1.63 12.15
CA SER A 297 -14.88 2.93 11.60
C SER A 297 -15.88 3.68 12.49
N SER A 298 -16.90 2.99 12.99
CA SER A 298 -17.89 3.57 13.90
C SER A 298 -17.27 3.98 15.24
N TYR A 299 -16.37 3.16 15.78
CA TYR A 299 -15.66 3.45 17.01
C TYR A 299 -14.78 4.71 16.89
N LEU A 300 -14.03 4.83 15.80
CA LEU A 300 -13.23 6.03 15.52
C LEU A 300 -14.11 7.28 15.38
N GLY A 301 -15.26 7.18 14.72
CA GLY A 301 -16.22 8.30 14.63
C GLY A 301 -16.72 8.81 15.99
N VAL A 302 -16.84 7.91 16.99
CA VAL A 302 -17.15 8.31 18.37
C VAL A 302 -15.95 9.00 19.03
N LEU A 303 -14.73 8.50 18.82
CA LEU A 303 -13.52 9.07 19.40
C LEU A 303 -13.20 10.47 18.86
N GLU A 304 -13.42 10.71 17.58
CA GLU A 304 -13.16 12.01 16.93
C GLU A 304 -14.10 13.13 17.43
N ARG A 305 -15.32 12.77 17.82
CA ARG A 305 -16.28 13.71 18.40
C ARG A 305 -16.01 14.05 19.88
N ASN A 306 -15.24 13.20 20.56
CA ASN A 306 -14.85 13.39 21.96
C ASN A 306 -13.32 13.33 22.11
N PRO A 307 -12.58 14.32 21.66
CA PRO A 307 -11.11 14.31 21.69
C PRO A 307 -10.59 14.55 23.11
N LYS A 308 -10.80 13.59 24.02
CA LYS A 308 -10.18 13.64 25.36
C LYS A 308 -8.69 13.37 25.24
N GLY A 309 -7.87 14.31 25.66
CA GLY A 309 -6.42 14.15 25.82
C GLY A 309 -5.56 14.62 24.65
N GLN A 310 -6.12 15.34 23.64
CA GLN A 310 -5.24 16.04 22.69
C GLN A 310 -4.63 17.27 23.37
N PRO A 311 -3.29 17.46 23.26
CA PRO A 311 -2.65 18.65 23.80
C PRO A 311 -3.21 19.93 23.14
N ASP A 312 -3.42 20.97 23.92
CA ASP A 312 -3.87 22.28 23.44
C ASP A 312 -2.78 23.04 22.66
N SER A 313 -1.57 22.45 22.57
CA SER A 313 -0.47 22.99 21.77
C SER A 313 -0.79 22.87 20.29
N GLY A 314 -0.72 23.95 19.54
CA GLY A 314 -0.88 23.97 18.08
C GLY A 314 0.17 23.12 17.32
N SER A 315 1.12 22.48 18.05
CA SER A 315 2.21 21.66 17.50
C SER A 315 1.73 20.27 17.06
N LYS A 316 2.24 19.78 15.93
CA LYS A 316 1.84 18.51 15.31
C LYS A 316 2.99 17.80 14.61
N ILE A 317 2.81 16.51 14.35
CA ILE A 317 3.64 15.71 13.44
C ILE A 317 2.92 15.59 12.10
N ALA A 318 3.63 15.75 10.99
CA ALA A 318 3.12 15.41 9.68
C ALA A 318 3.46 13.96 9.34
N VAL A 319 2.45 13.15 8.99
CA VAL A 319 2.63 11.80 8.45
C VAL A 319 2.38 11.86 6.95
N VAL A 320 3.41 11.53 6.17
CA VAL A 320 3.36 11.50 4.70
C VAL A 320 3.38 10.05 4.26
N TYR A 321 2.34 9.60 3.57
CA TYR A 321 2.22 8.24 3.07
C TYR A 321 2.67 8.18 1.61
N ALA A 322 3.86 7.66 1.36
CA ALA A 322 4.35 7.34 0.03
C ALA A 322 3.96 5.90 -0.33
N GLU A 323 2.67 5.70 -0.64
CA GLU A 323 2.09 4.41 -1.02
C GLU A 323 1.82 4.38 -2.52
N GLY A 324 2.38 3.42 -3.23
CA GLY A 324 2.25 3.28 -4.67
C GLY A 324 3.55 3.50 -5.43
N GLU A 325 3.43 3.53 -6.76
CA GLU A 325 4.56 3.72 -7.66
C GLU A 325 5.02 5.18 -7.68
N ILE A 326 6.33 5.40 -7.69
CA ILE A 326 6.89 6.76 -7.80
C ILE A 326 6.90 7.14 -9.29
N VAL A 327 6.17 8.20 -9.63
CA VAL A 327 5.99 8.67 -11.01
C VAL A 327 6.37 10.13 -11.16
N ASP A 328 6.75 10.51 -12.38
CA ASP A 328 7.06 11.90 -12.69
C ASP A 328 5.83 12.80 -12.68
N GLY A 329 6.01 14.07 -12.30
CA GLY A 329 4.94 15.06 -12.22
C GLY A 329 3.99 14.87 -11.02
N GLU A 330 2.71 15.20 -11.23
CA GLU A 330 1.68 15.16 -10.17
C GLU A 330 1.25 13.72 -9.80
N GLY A 331 1.32 12.77 -10.74
CA GLY A 331 0.79 11.42 -10.57
C GLY A 331 -0.73 11.36 -10.40
N SER A 332 -1.26 10.17 -10.29
CA SER A 332 -2.66 9.91 -9.90
C SER A 332 -2.78 9.78 -8.36
N ALA A 333 -3.98 9.52 -7.89
CA ALA A 333 -4.29 9.24 -6.50
C ALA A 333 -3.55 8.01 -5.94
N ALA A 334 -3.37 7.01 -6.80
CA ALA A 334 -2.72 5.75 -6.44
C ALA A 334 -1.18 5.81 -6.59
N ASP A 335 -0.63 6.96 -7.04
CA ASP A 335 0.78 7.12 -7.31
C ASP A 335 1.46 8.07 -6.32
N VAL A 336 2.76 7.95 -6.23
CA VAL A 336 3.65 8.90 -5.53
C VAL A 336 4.21 9.86 -6.57
N GLY A 337 3.46 10.93 -6.92
CA GLY A 337 3.89 11.93 -7.89
C GLY A 337 5.01 12.81 -7.32
N GLY A 338 6.15 12.89 -8.03
CA GLY A 338 7.33 13.63 -7.59
C GLY A 338 7.05 15.07 -7.21
N GLU A 339 6.46 15.84 -8.12
CA GLU A 339 6.11 17.26 -7.89
C GLU A 339 5.11 17.44 -6.75
N ARG A 340 4.07 16.57 -6.70
CA ARG A 340 3.04 16.63 -5.67
C ARG A 340 3.62 16.42 -4.28
N TYR A 341 4.42 15.37 -4.10
CA TYR A 341 5.02 15.04 -2.82
C TYR A 341 6.10 16.05 -2.41
N ALA A 342 6.96 16.45 -3.31
CA ALA A 342 7.96 17.49 -3.04
C ALA A 342 7.31 18.81 -2.57
N ARG A 343 6.22 19.23 -3.22
CA ARG A 343 5.46 20.43 -2.85
C ARG A 343 4.84 20.30 -1.44
N GLU A 344 4.23 19.17 -1.10
CA GLU A 344 3.61 18.98 0.21
C GLU A 344 4.66 18.84 1.34
N ILE A 345 5.76 18.15 1.10
CA ILE A 345 6.88 18.06 2.04
C ILE A 345 7.44 19.48 2.32
N ARG A 346 7.58 20.29 1.27
CA ARG A 346 8.01 21.71 1.40
C ARG A 346 7.03 22.51 2.26
N LYS A 347 5.71 22.33 2.10
CA LYS A 347 4.71 22.99 2.96
C LYS A 347 4.88 22.58 4.42
N PHE A 348 5.05 21.29 4.70
CA PHE A 348 5.28 20.80 6.07
C PHE A 348 6.62 21.29 6.64
N ARG A 349 7.65 21.39 5.81
CA ARG A 349 8.93 21.97 6.21
C ARG A 349 8.78 23.43 6.66
N LEU A 350 7.99 24.22 5.93
CA LEU A 350 7.79 25.65 6.19
C LEU A 350 6.72 25.94 7.27
N ASP A 351 5.85 24.99 7.59
CA ASP A 351 4.83 25.16 8.64
C ASP A 351 5.47 25.09 10.04
N PRO A 352 5.48 26.20 10.81
CA PRO A 352 6.08 26.22 12.14
C PRO A 352 5.33 25.36 13.17
N SER A 353 4.08 25.00 12.90
CA SER A 353 3.31 24.08 13.76
C SER A 353 3.71 22.61 13.56
N VAL A 354 4.28 22.24 12.41
CA VAL A 354 4.84 20.91 12.16
C VAL A 354 6.22 20.83 12.79
N LYS A 355 6.37 19.97 13.80
CA LYS A 355 7.63 19.81 14.56
C LYS A 355 8.47 18.62 14.11
N ALA A 356 7.87 17.64 13.46
CA ALA A 356 8.55 16.50 12.84
C ALA A 356 7.73 15.99 11.65
N ILE A 357 8.41 15.27 10.75
CA ILE A 357 7.79 14.59 9.60
C ILE A 357 8.07 13.09 9.76
N VAL A 358 7.04 12.26 9.63
CA VAL A 358 7.15 10.81 9.50
C VAL A 358 6.79 10.46 8.07
N LEU A 359 7.73 9.87 7.32
CA LEU A 359 7.50 9.36 5.97
C LEU A 359 7.20 7.85 6.07
N ARG A 360 5.95 7.46 5.82
CA ARG A 360 5.58 6.06 5.65
C ARG A 360 5.76 5.68 4.20
N VAL A 361 6.67 4.75 3.91
CA VAL A 361 6.99 4.31 2.55
C VAL A 361 6.42 2.91 2.32
N ASN A 362 5.52 2.79 1.36
CA ASN A 362 4.99 1.53 0.87
C ASN A 362 5.03 1.53 -0.67
N SER A 363 6.25 1.54 -1.21
CA SER A 363 6.51 1.77 -2.63
C SER A 363 7.60 0.85 -3.18
N PRO A 364 7.38 0.25 -4.37
CA PRO A 364 8.40 -0.54 -5.07
C PRO A 364 9.47 0.33 -5.75
N GLY A 365 9.30 1.66 -5.72
CA GLY A 365 10.08 2.62 -6.47
C GLY A 365 9.37 3.12 -7.73
N GLY A 366 10.12 3.53 -8.74
CA GLY A 366 9.60 4.07 -10.00
C GLY A 366 10.60 5.01 -10.67
N SER A 367 10.15 6.20 -11.09
CA SER A 367 11.00 7.23 -11.72
C SER A 367 12.17 7.63 -10.83
N GLY A 368 13.37 7.58 -11.40
CA GLY A 368 14.58 8.04 -10.73
C GLY A 368 14.56 9.55 -10.50
N PHE A 369 14.08 10.31 -11.48
CA PHE A 369 13.97 11.76 -11.40
C PHE A 369 13.01 12.20 -10.28
N ALA A 370 11.81 11.65 -10.25
CA ALA A 370 10.82 11.91 -9.21
C ALA A 370 11.33 11.51 -7.80
N SER A 371 12.06 10.39 -7.71
CA SER A 371 12.68 9.95 -6.44
C SER A 371 13.72 10.96 -5.94
N GLU A 372 14.55 11.51 -6.82
CA GLU A 372 15.52 12.54 -6.45
C GLU A 372 14.83 13.86 -6.06
N GLU A 373 13.74 14.24 -6.71
CA GLU A 373 12.97 15.44 -6.36
C GLU A 373 12.41 15.35 -4.94
N ILE A 374 11.77 14.22 -4.60
CA ILE A 374 11.26 13.96 -3.25
C ILE A 374 12.41 13.90 -2.23
N TYR A 375 13.51 13.19 -2.56
CA TYR A 375 14.69 13.11 -1.69
C TYR A 375 15.23 14.49 -1.32
N ARG A 376 15.36 15.40 -2.27
CA ARG A 376 15.89 16.76 -2.02
C ARG A 376 15.03 17.54 -1.04
N GLU A 377 13.70 17.47 -1.17
CA GLU A 377 12.81 18.18 -0.24
C GLU A 377 12.81 17.53 1.17
N LEU A 378 12.89 16.21 1.26
CA LEU A 378 13.04 15.51 2.54
C LEU A 378 14.38 15.87 3.20
N LYS A 379 15.47 15.94 2.43
CA LYS A 379 16.78 16.33 2.94
C LYS A 379 16.81 17.77 3.44
N ALA A 380 16.19 18.69 2.71
CA ALA A 380 16.02 20.07 3.15
C ALA A 380 15.11 20.17 4.40
N ALA A 381 14.11 19.31 4.53
CA ALA A 381 13.28 19.27 5.72
C ALA A 381 14.07 18.76 6.93
N GLU A 382 14.91 17.74 6.74
CA GLU A 382 15.72 17.11 7.78
C GLU A 382 16.75 18.07 8.41
N GLU A 383 17.15 19.14 7.69
CA GLU A 383 18.01 20.21 8.21
C GLU A 383 17.29 21.08 9.26
N THR A 384 15.98 21.14 9.26
CA THR A 384 15.18 22.07 10.08
C THR A 384 14.32 21.38 11.13
N LYS A 385 13.93 20.14 10.91
CA LYS A 385 13.11 19.33 11.82
C LYS A 385 13.34 17.84 11.59
N PRO A 386 13.13 16.98 12.60
CA PRO A 386 13.32 15.55 12.43
C PRO A 386 12.45 14.99 11.29
N VAL A 387 13.09 14.21 10.40
CA VAL A 387 12.44 13.36 9.40
C VAL A 387 12.72 11.92 9.75
N ILE A 388 11.68 11.13 10.02
CA ILE A 388 11.77 9.73 10.40
C ILE A 388 11.06 8.90 9.34
N VAL A 389 11.66 7.78 8.94
CA VAL A 389 11.06 6.86 7.97
C VAL A 389 10.49 5.64 8.68
N SER A 390 9.28 5.24 8.26
CA SER A 390 8.68 3.94 8.56
C SER A 390 8.41 3.22 7.25
N MET A 391 9.04 2.08 7.05
CA MET A 391 8.82 1.25 5.88
C MET A 391 7.61 0.34 6.08
N GLY A 392 6.72 0.27 5.08
CA GLY A 392 5.59 -0.66 5.01
C GLY A 392 5.96 -1.97 4.36
N GLY A 393 5.08 -2.49 3.50
CA GLY A 393 5.32 -3.73 2.76
C GLY A 393 6.52 -3.64 1.84
N TYR A 394 6.61 -2.53 1.12
CA TYR A 394 7.70 -2.25 0.18
C TYR A 394 8.34 -0.89 0.48
N ALA A 395 9.64 -0.85 0.48
CA ALA A 395 10.43 0.38 0.44
C ALA A 395 11.70 0.11 -0.36
N ALA A 396 11.49 -0.21 -1.65
CA ALA A 396 12.53 -0.73 -2.51
C ALA A 396 12.89 0.25 -3.63
N SER A 397 14.13 0.23 -4.07
CA SER A 397 14.61 1.01 -5.20
C SER A 397 14.35 2.52 -5.02
N GLY A 398 13.51 3.19 -5.82
CA GLY A 398 13.10 4.58 -5.60
C GLY A 398 12.50 4.81 -4.22
N GLY A 399 11.74 3.83 -3.69
CA GLY A 399 11.23 3.88 -2.31
C GLY A 399 12.34 3.87 -1.26
N TYR A 400 13.41 3.09 -1.48
CA TYR A 400 14.60 3.15 -0.62
C TYR A 400 15.38 4.46 -0.83
N TYR A 401 15.46 4.95 -2.08
CA TYR A 401 16.10 6.20 -2.42
C TYR A 401 15.55 7.39 -1.62
N ILE A 402 14.23 7.54 -1.56
CA ILE A 402 13.61 8.61 -0.77
C ILE A 402 13.78 8.39 0.75
N SER A 403 13.87 7.12 1.19
CA SER A 403 14.02 6.78 2.61
C SER A 403 15.38 7.19 3.18
N VAL A 404 16.46 7.13 2.39
CA VAL A 404 17.80 7.47 2.88
C VAL A 404 18.05 8.97 3.08
N ALA A 405 17.05 9.81 2.81
CA ALA A 405 17.06 11.22 3.21
C ALA A 405 16.98 11.39 4.74
N SER A 406 16.40 10.43 5.44
CA SER A 406 16.21 10.42 6.89
C SER A 406 17.45 9.89 7.64
N LYS A 407 17.65 10.36 8.85
CA LYS A 407 18.67 9.85 9.77
C LYS A 407 18.25 8.59 10.51
N HIS A 408 16.95 8.28 10.58
CA HIS A 408 16.43 7.13 11.29
C HIS A 408 15.32 6.44 10.51
N ILE A 409 15.54 5.16 10.23
CA ILE A 409 14.67 4.33 9.40
C ILE A 409 14.21 3.11 10.20
N PHE A 410 12.88 2.97 10.32
CA PHE A 410 12.22 1.78 10.86
C PHE A 410 11.74 0.89 9.73
N ALA A 411 11.87 -0.43 9.89
CA ALA A 411 11.23 -1.43 9.03
C ALA A 411 10.73 -2.61 9.87
N GLU A 412 9.68 -3.26 9.43
CA GLU A 412 9.27 -4.54 10.00
C GLU A 412 10.13 -5.68 9.42
N PRO A 413 10.27 -6.83 10.12
CA PRO A 413 11.11 -7.94 9.66
C PRO A 413 10.81 -8.42 8.23
N MET A 414 9.53 -8.38 7.85
CA MET A 414 9.03 -8.84 6.55
C MET A 414 8.92 -7.73 5.50
N THR A 415 9.37 -6.52 5.78
CA THR A 415 9.48 -5.44 4.79
C THR A 415 10.43 -5.85 3.66
N ILE A 416 10.06 -5.57 2.42
CA ILE A 416 10.92 -5.76 1.25
C ILE A 416 11.58 -4.42 0.93
N THR A 417 12.93 -4.37 1.02
CA THR A 417 13.67 -3.12 0.87
C THR A 417 14.97 -3.28 0.09
N GLY A 418 15.79 -2.24 0.02
CA GLY A 418 17.01 -2.24 -0.78
C GLY A 418 16.73 -2.01 -2.25
N SER A 419 17.03 -2.99 -3.11
CA SER A 419 16.96 -2.88 -4.57
C SER A 419 17.72 -1.65 -5.10
N ILE A 420 18.90 -1.36 -4.48
CA ILE A 420 19.77 -0.23 -4.85
C ILE A 420 20.39 -0.55 -6.20
N GLY A 421 19.73 -0.12 -7.26
CA GLY A 421 20.07 -0.41 -8.65
C GLY A 421 19.11 0.32 -9.58
N VAL A 422 19.54 0.49 -10.82
CA VAL A 422 18.86 1.31 -11.83
C VAL A 422 18.77 0.56 -13.15
N PHE A 423 17.74 0.80 -13.92
CA PHE A 423 17.60 0.31 -15.28
C PHE A 423 16.89 1.33 -16.16
N GLY A 424 17.05 1.16 -17.45
CA GLY A 424 16.20 1.74 -18.48
C GLY A 424 15.85 0.68 -19.51
N LEU A 425 14.75 0.86 -20.19
CA LEU A 425 14.20 -0.06 -21.17
C LEU A 425 13.69 0.73 -22.37
N GLU A 426 14.17 0.37 -23.55
CA GLU A 426 13.72 0.93 -24.83
C GLU A 426 12.98 -0.13 -25.63
N VAL A 427 11.78 0.20 -26.08
CA VAL A 427 10.97 -0.62 -26.98
C VAL A 427 11.15 -0.09 -28.40
N ASN A 428 11.36 -1.01 -29.36
CA ASN A 428 11.37 -0.64 -30.78
C ASN A 428 10.47 -1.56 -31.61
N PHE A 429 9.95 -1.01 -32.68
CA PHE A 429 9.02 -1.67 -33.57
C PHE A 429 9.61 -1.84 -34.99
N GLU A 430 10.94 -1.79 -35.16
CA GLU A 430 11.61 -1.80 -36.46
C GLU A 430 11.26 -3.03 -37.26
N LYS A 431 11.32 -4.23 -36.64
CA LYS A 431 11.03 -5.47 -37.34
C LYS A 431 9.57 -5.58 -37.73
N ILE A 432 8.63 -5.31 -36.84
CA ILE A 432 7.19 -5.37 -37.18
C ILE A 432 6.82 -4.31 -38.22
N ALA A 433 7.43 -3.13 -38.19
CA ALA A 433 7.26 -2.11 -39.20
C ALA A 433 7.77 -2.59 -40.57
N ALA A 434 9.01 -3.11 -40.61
CA ALA A 434 9.62 -3.62 -41.83
C ALA A 434 8.85 -4.81 -42.43
N ASP A 435 8.41 -5.76 -41.61
CA ASP A 435 7.61 -6.91 -42.04
C ASP A 435 6.27 -6.49 -42.66
N ASN A 436 5.77 -5.28 -42.34
CA ASN A 436 4.56 -4.70 -42.91
C ASN A 436 4.82 -3.58 -43.94
N GLY A 437 6.04 -3.47 -44.48
CA GLY A 437 6.41 -2.50 -45.51
C GLY A 437 6.53 -1.05 -45.04
N ILE A 438 6.63 -0.82 -43.72
CA ILE A 438 6.80 0.52 -43.14
C ILE A 438 8.29 0.72 -42.83
N THR A 439 8.87 1.75 -43.38
CA THR A 439 10.29 2.11 -43.17
C THR A 439 10.43 3.53 -42.65
N THR A 440 11.54 3.83 -41.99
CA THR A 440 11.89 5.18 -41.54
C THR A 440 13.17 5.65 -42.22
N ASP A 441 13.19 6.90 -42.63
CA ASP A 441 14.39 7.59 -43.05
C ASP A 441 14.56 8.84 -42.20
N SER A 442 15.82 9.25 -41.92
CA SER A 442 16.10 10.33 -40.98
C SER A 442 17.15 11.28 -41.54
N VAL A 443 16.86 12.55 -41.50
CA VAL A 443 17.83 13.63 -41.73
C VAL A 443 18.12 14.31 -40.39
N THR A 444 19.38 14.36 -40.01
CA THR A 444 19.80 14.97 -38.74
C THR A 444 20.83 16.07 -39.02
N THR A 445 20.70 17.18 -38.30
CA THR A 445 21.63 18.34 -38.37
C THR A 445 22.60 18.39 -37.20
N THR A 446 22.40 17.51 -36.21
CA THR A 446 23.18 17.49 -34.97
C THR A 446 23.71 16.08 -34.67
N ASN A 447 24.07 15.82 -33.45
CA ASN A 447 24.61 14.56 -32.96
C ASN A 447 23.61 13.35 -33.03
N PRO A 448 24.04 12.13 -32.73
CA PRO A 448 23.20 10.90 -32.75
C PRO A 448 21.90 11.04 -31.96
N LEU A 449 21.85 11.85 -30.88
CA LEU A 449 20.68 12.00 -30.01
C LEU A 449 19.44 12.53 -30.72
N ALA A 450 19.58 13.14 -31.93
CA ALA A 450 18.45 13.66 -32.69
C ALA A 450 17.40 12.57 -33.04
N THR A 451 17.78 11.29 -33.09
CA THR A 451 16.90 10.17 -33.39
C THR A 451 16.70 9.22 -32.19
N LEU A 452 17.25 9.57 -31.03
CA LEU A 452 17.23 8.71 -29.85
C LEU A 452 15.80 8.28 -29.45
N PHE A 453 14.85 9.18 -29.52
CA PHE A 453 13.45 8.93 -29.13
C PHE A 453 12.55 8.45 -30.29
N ASN A 454 13.11 7.96 -31.40
CA ASN A 454 12.31 7.36 -32.45
C ASN A 454 11.87 5.93 -32.02
N PRO A 455 10.56 5.68 -31.75
CA PRO A 455 10.11 4.40 -31.23
C PRO A 455 10.12 3.27 -32.29
N ILE A 456 10.22 3.61 -33.58
CA ILE A 456 10.25 2.61 -34.65
C ILE A 456 11.65 1.98 -34.72
N LYS A 457 12.70 2.77 -34.61
CA LYS A 457 14.05 2.34 -34.91
C LYS A 457 14.74 1.71 -33.69
N GLN A 458 15.40 0.56 -33.92
CA GLN A 458 16.31 0.00 -32.95
C GLN A 458 17.45 0.99 -32.64
N LYS A 459 17.79 1.17 -31.37
CA LYS A 459 18.90 2.03 -30.95
C LYS A 459 20.23 1.41 -31.38
N SER A 460 21.12 2.25 -31.89
CA SER A 460 22.49 1.83 -32.22
C SER A 460 23.31 1.55 -30.96
N ASP A 461 24.44 0.85 -31.10
CA ASP A 461 25.38 0.62 -29.99
C ASP A 461 25.88 1.95 -29.40
N GLY A 462 26.03 2.99 -30.24
CA GLY A 462 26.40 4.33 -29.80
C GLY A 462 25.30 4.98 -28.92
N ASP A 463 24.03 4.86 -29.33
CA ASP A 463 22.90 5.35 -28.55
C ASP A 463 22.79 4.59 -27.21
N MET A 464 22.93 3.27 -27.27
CA MET A 464 22.91 2.40 -26.07
C MET A 464 24.03 2.74 -25.09
N ALA A 465 25.22 3.07 -25.59
CA ALA A 465 26.33 3.52 -24.73
C ALA A 465 26.04 4.86 -24.02
N ILE A 466 25.35 5.78 -24.69
CA ILE A 466 24.92 7.04 -24.08
C ILE A 466 23.89 6.80 -22.99
N LEU A 467 22.87 5.98 -23.24
CA LEU A 467 21.85 5.62 -22.28
C LEU A 467 22.44 4.87 -21.08
N GLN A 468 23.36 3.90 -21.33
CA GLN A 468 24.07 3.19 -20.25
C GLN A 468 24.83 4.17 -19.35
N LYS A 469 25.53 5.15 -19.93
CA LYS A 469 26.25 6.18 -19.16
C LYS A 469 25.33 7.02 -18.28
N ALA A 470 24.12 7.31 -18.74
CA ALA A 470 23.12 8.02 -17.92
C ALA A 470 22.66 7.16 -16.72
N VAL A 471 22.38 5.87 -16.95
CA VAL A 471 22.06 4.91 -15.90
C VAL A 471 23.20 4.74 -14.89
N ASP A 472 24.44 4.58 -15.37
CA ASP A 472 25.60 4.47 -14.49
C ASP A 472 25.77 5.71 -13.60
N LYS A 473 25.59 6.91 -14.17
CA LYS A 473 25.64 8.16 -13.41
C LYS A 473 24.56 8.21 -12.31
N PHE A 474 23.34 7.79 -12.61
CA PHE A 474 22.27 7.76 -11.62
C PHE A 474 22.52 6.67 -10.56
N TYR A 475 23.07 5.51 -10.95
CA TYR A 475 23.48 4.47 -10.02
C TYR A 475 24.54 4.97 -9.04
N ASP A 476 25.57 5.64 -9.53
CA ASP A 476 26.62 6.25 -8.70
C ASP A 476 26.02 7.27 -7.72
N GLN A 477 25.07 8.08 -8.18
CA GLN A 477 24.33 9.01 -7.34
C GLN A 477 23.53 8.27 -6.26
N PHE A 478 22.86 7.18 -6.60
CA PHE A 478 22.11 6.37 -5.63
C PHE A 478 23.04 5.80 -4.56
N VAL A 479 24.15 5.20 -4.97
CA VAL A 479 25.18 4.67 -4.05
C VAL A 479 25.71 5.78 -3.14
N ASP A 480 25.99 6.99 -3.66
CA ASP A 480 26.42 8.14 -2.88
C ASP A 480 25.36 8.57 -1.83
N ARG A 481 24.06 8.62 -2.23
CA ARG A 481 22.96 8.93 -1.29
C ARG A 481 22.89 7.90 -0.15
N VAL A 482 23.00 6.61 -0.48
CA VAL A 482 23.01 5.53 0.51
C VAL A 482 24.24 5.61 1.41
N SER A 483 25.42 5.78 0.84
CA SER A 483 26.68 5.94 1.58
C SER A 483 26.59 7.06 2.63
N LYS A 484 26.10 8.23 2.21
CA LYS A 484 25.93 9.39 3.09
C LYS A 484 24.81 9.21 4.13
N GLY A 485 23.68 8.66 3.70
CA GLY A 485 22.51 8.48 4.56
C GLY A 485 22.67 7.35 5.58
N ARG A 486 23.48 6.35 5.27
CA ARG A 486 23.70 5.17 6.13
C ARG A 486 25.08 5.13 6.78
N HIS A 487 25.93 6.13 6.52
CA HIS A 487 27.30 6.20 7.02
C HIS A 487 28.13 4.95 6.69
N LEU A 488 27.96 4.43 5.45
CA LEU A 488 28.68 3.29 4.92
C LEU A 488 29.67 3.76 3.84
N ASP A 489 30.81 3.11 3.72
CA ASP A 489 31.72 3.38 2.62
C ASP A 489 31.09 2.94 1.28
N VAL A 490 31.43 3.64 0.19
CA VAL A 490 30.93 3.33 -1.16
C VAL A 490 31.21 1.86 -1.55
N ALA A 491 32.33 1.30 -1.15
CA ALA A 491 32.65 -0.11 -1.39
C ALA A 491 31.67 -1.03 -0.65
N GLN A 492 31.39 -0.77 0.62
CA GLN A 492 30.41 -1.54 1.41
C GLN A 492 29.00 -1.43 0.83
N VAL A 493 28.60 -0.23 0.36
CA VAL A 493 27.31 -0.07 -0.31
C VAL A 493 27.25 -0.91 -1.57
N ASN A 494 28.30 -0.92 -2.41
CA ASN A 494 28.34 -1.71 -3.64
C ASN A 494 28.26 -3.22 -3.40
N GLU A 495 28.73 -3.74 -2.27
CA GLU A 495 28.60 -5.17 -1.90
C GLU A 495 27.15 -5.57 -1.64
N ILE A 496 26.35 -4.68 -1.02
CA ILE A 496 24.96 -4.94 -0.63
C ILE A 496 23.92 -4.35 -1.60
N ALA A 497 24.36 -3.55 -2.57
CA ALA A 497 23.56 -2.95 -3.63
C ALA A 497 23.33 -3.89 -4.82
N GLN A 498 23.77 -3.50 -5.99
CA GLN A 498 23.65 -4.26 -7.25
C GLN A 498 22.19 -4.64 -7.61
N GLY A 499 21.22 -3.83 -7.12
CA GLY A 499 19.80 -4.10 -7.33
C GLY A 499 19.20 -5.18 -6.42
N ARG A 500 19.97 -5.73 -5.47
CA ARG A 500 19.52 -6.81 -4.58
C ARG A 500 18.46 -6.32 -3.60
N VAL A 501 17.43 -7.15 -3.40
CA VAL A 501 16.40 -6.95 -2.38
C VAL A 501 16.74 -7.67 -1.10
N TRP A 502 16.25 -7.13 0.00
CA TRP A 502 16.49 -7.62 1.35
C TRP A 502 15.19 -7.63 2.15
N SER A 503 15.04 -8.60 3.05
CA SER A 503 14.04 -8.51 4.12
C SER A 503 14.41 -7.40 5.11
N GLY A 504 13.43 -6.85 5.83
CA GLY A 504 13.69 -5.84 6.86
C GLY A 504 14.65 -6.33 7.94
N SER A 505 14.53 -7.60 8.36
CA SER A 505 15.47 -8.23 9.30
C SER A 505 16.90 -8.21 8.77
N GLU A 506 17.10 -8.57 7.51
CA GLU A 506 18.43 -8.59 6.90
C GLU A 506 18.94 -7.17 6.65
N ALA A 507 18.05 -6.24 6.24
CA ALA A 507 18.37 -4.83 6.05
C ALA A 507 18.88 -4.16 7.36
N ALA A 508 18.30 -4.51 8.51
CA ALA A 508 18.79 -4.07 9.81
C ALA A 508 20.18 -4.63 10.09
N ARG A 509 20.41 -5.93 9.82
CA ARG A 509 21.72 -6.57 10.04
C ARG A 509 22.83 -5.94 9.19
N ILE A 510 22.53 -5.55 7.95
CA ILE A 510 23.48 -4.91 7.02
C ILE A 510 23.47 -3.38 7.08
N LYS A 511 22.79 -2.79 8.07
CA LYS A 511 22.70 -1.35 8.35
C LYS A 511 22.02 -0.50 7.28
N LEU A 512 21.19 -1.09 6.45
CA LEU A 512 20.29 -0.34 5.56
C LEU A 512 19.07 0.23 6.30
N VAL A 513 18.75 -0.30 7.48
CA VAL A 513 17.69 0.11 8.41
C VAL A 513 18.29 0.26 9.79
N ASP A 514 17.76 1.14 10.64
CA ASP A 514 18.28 1.38 11.99
C ASP A 514 17.64 0.45 13.02
N ASP A 515 16.31 0.40 13.04
CA ASP A 515 15.57 -0.38 14.02
C ASP A 515 14.40 -1.16 13.38
N ILE A 516 14.04 -2.27 14.03
CA ILE A 516 12.81 -3.01 13.73
C ILE A 516 11.64 -2.29 14.39
N GLY A 517 10.61 -2.00 13.61
CA GLY A 517 9.39 -1.35 14.08
C GLY A 517 8.56 -0.77 12.95
N GLY A 518 7.29 -0.49 13.26
CA GLY A 518 6.30 0.01 12.30
C GLY A 518 6.03 1.52 12.42
N LEU A 519 4.86 1.92 11.91
CA LEU A 519 4.42 3.32 11.89
C LEU A 519 4.29 3.91 13.30
N SER A 520 3.76 3.14 14.25
CA SER A 520 3.61 3.59 15.63
C SER A 520 4.96 3.89 16.29
N SER A 521 5.98 3.06 16.04
CA SER A 521 7.35 3.26 16.54
C SER A 521 7.97 4.53 15.97
N ALA A 522 7.82 4.75 14.67
CA ALA A 522 8.32 5.96 14.00
C ALA A 522 7.65 7.24 14.52
N ILE A 523 6.32 7.21 14.74
CA ILE A 523 5.58 8.36 15.30
C ILE A 523 6.03 8.63 16.74
N ALA A 524 6.19 7.60 17.57
CA ALA A 524 6.65 7.74 18.95
C ALA A 524 8.08 8.31 19.00
N TYR A 525 8.98 7.81 18.16
CA TYR A 525 10.36 8.29 18.05
C TYR A 525 10.39 9.77 17.62
N ALA A 526 9.62 10.12 16.56
CA ALA A 526 9.51 11.50 16.09
C ALA A 526 8.92 12.42 17.16
N SER A 527 7.93 11.95 17.94
CA SER A 527 7.32 12.68 19.04
C SER A 527 8.32 12.95 20.16
N GLY A 528 9.16 11.96 20.51
CA GLY A 528 10.24 12.11 21.48
C GLY A 528 11.25 13.19 21.08
N LEU A 529 11.72 13.15 19.83
CA LEU A 529 12.64 14.15 19.29
C LEU A 529 12.02 15.57 19.23
N ALA A 530 10.73 15.65 18.98
CA ALA A 530 9.99 16.91 18.88
C ALA A 530 9.41 17.38 20.24
N HIS A 531 9.59 16.62 21.32
CA HIS A 531 9.08 16.89 22.68
C HIS A 531 7.55 17.12 22.73
N LEU A 532 6.77 16.28 22.00
CA LEU A 532 5.32 16.40 21.87
C LEU A 532 4.52 15.46 22.79
N GLY A 533 5.20 14.62 23.59
CA GLY A 533 4.56 13.63 24.47
C GLY A 533 4.00 12.41 23.74
N ASP A 534 3.23 11.57 24.46
CA ASP A 534 2.82 10.24 23.98
C ASP A 534 1.66 10.28 22.97
N GLN A 535 0.91 11.38 22.90
CA GLN A 535 -0.24 11.54 22.01
C GLN A 535 -0.13 12.83 21.17
N PRO A 536 0.84 12.91 20.23
CA PRO A 536 1.01 14.09 19.41
C PRO A 536 -0.19 14.29 18.48
N ARG A 537 -0.50 15.55 18.16
CA ARG A 537 -1.42 15.84 17.06
C ARG A 537 -0.79 15.42 15.74
N ILE A 538 -1.58 14.79 14.89
CA ILE A 538 -1.13 14.31 13.58
C ILE A 538 -1.86 15.08 12.48
N THR A 539 -1.10 15.50 11.47
CA THR A 539 -1.63 15.88 10.16
C THR A 539 -1.13 14.88 9.12
N GLU A 540 -1.94 14.56 8.12
CA GLU A 540 -1.66 13.47 7.18
C GLU A 540 -1.64 13.98 5.75
N PHE A 541 -0.79 13.36 4.91
CA PHE A 541 -0.79 13.54 3.47
C PHE A 541 -0.52 12.19 2.77
N PRO A 542 -1.36 11.77 1.80
CA PRO A 542 -2.68 12.34 1.51
C PRO A 542 -3.59 12.38 2.74
N GLY A 543 -4.32 13.47 2.90
CA GLY A 543 -5.25 13.65 4.03
C GLY A 543 -6.67 13.22 3.67
N ARG A 544 -7.50 12.97 4.69
CA ARG A 544 -8.93 12.80 4.48
C ARG A 544 -9.54 14.12 4.06
N LYS A 545 -10.16 14.13 2.87
CA LYS A 545 -10.84 15.32 2.36
C LYS A 545 -12.16 15.54 3.10
N ASP A 546 -12.45 16.77 3.47
CA ASP A 546 -13.75 17.12 4.01
C ASP A 546 -14.84 17.09 2.91
N LEU A 547 -16.11 17.19 3.32
CA LEU A 547 -17.24 17.14 2.38
C LEU A 547 -17.16 18.25 1.32
N SER A 548 -16.63 19.43 1.66
CA SER A 548 -16.51 20.57 0.75
C SER A 548 -15.43 20.34 -0.31
N GLU A 549 -14.33 19.69 0.07
CA GLU A 549 -13.25 19.30 -0.82
C GLU A 549 -13.68 18.15 -1.73
N LYS A 550 -14.42 17.18 -1.18
CA LYS A 550 -15.03 16.07 -1.92
C LYS A 550 -15.98 16.57 -3.01
N LEU A 551 -16.82 17.55 -2.68
CA LEU A 551 -17.74 18.18 -3.64
C LEU A 551 -17.00 18.95 -4.73
N LYS A 552 -15.93 19.69 -4.41
CA LYS A 552 -15.12 20.40 -5.41
C LYS A 552 -14.47 19.45 -6.41
N GLU A 553 -14.06 18.26 -5.99
CA GLU A 553 -13.52 17.24 -6.89
C GLU A 553 -14.58 16.61 -7.78
N LEU A 554 -15.77 16.34 -7.25
CA LEU A 554 -16.88 15.83 -8.03
C LEU A 554 -17.20 16.74 -9.22
N PHE A 555 -17.12 18.05 -9.04
CA PHE A 555 -17.32 19.03 -10.13
C PHE A 555 -16.11 19.15 -11.09
N LYS A 556 -14.94 18.60 -10.74
CA LYS A 556 -13.74 18.57 -11.59
C LYS A 556 -13.58 17.26 -12.35
N SER A 557 -14.21 16.17 -11.90
CA SER A 557 -14.09 14.86 -12.52
C SER A 557 -15.17 14.67 -13.59
N THR A 558 -14.77 14.34 -14.83
CA THR A 558 -15.68 13.83 -15.85
C THR A 558 -16.19 12.44 -15.43
N PRO A 559 -17.52 12.17 -15.50
CA PRO A 559 -18.06 10.87 -15.08
C PRO A 559 -17.52 9.74 -15.95
N ARG A 560 -16.91 8.71 -15.33
CA ARG A 560 -16.72 7.41 -15.97
C ARG A 560 -17.98 6.56 -15.78
N PRO A 561 -18.43 5.81 -16.80
CA PRO A 561 -19.61 4.97 -16.66
C PRO A 561 -19.41 3.84 -15.63
N PRO A 562 -20.49 3.37 -14.97
CA PRO A 562 -20.41 2.33 -13.94
C PRO A 562 -19.95 0.99 -14.54
N VAL A 563 -19.06 0.31 -13.81
CA VAL A 563 -18.53 -1.02 -14.18
C VAL A 563 -19.61 -2.09 -13.97
N ALA A 564 -19.91 -2.85 -15.04
CA ALA A 564 -20.85 -3.96 -15.03
C ALA A 564 -20.23 -5.23 -14.40
N LYS A 565 -21.06 -6.22 -14.08
CA LYS A 565 -20.69 -7.51 -13.46
C LYS A 565 -19.57 -8.22 -14.23
N ILE A 566 -18.61 -8.75 -13.47
CA ILE A 566 -17.37 -9.37 -13.96
C ILE A 566 -17.67 -10.61 -14.83
N ASP A 567 -17.26 -10.54 -16.10
CA ASP A 567 -17.20 -11.64 -17.06
C ASP A 567 -15.79 -12.28 -16.98
N PRO A 568 -15.63 -13.60 -17.13
CA PRO A 568 -14.31 -14.25 -17.19
C PRO A 568 -13.36 -13.66 -18.24
N VAL A 569 -13.88 -13.13 -19.35
CA VAL A 569 -13.11 -12.38 -20.36
C VAL A 569 -12.61 -11.05 -19.80
N GLU A 570 -13.36 -10.44 -18.91
CA GLU A 570 -13.02 -9.20 -18.22
C GLU A 570 -11.94 -9.42 -17.16
N LEU A 571 -11.88 -10.59 -16.49
CA LEU A 571 -10.79 -11.00 -15.61
C LEU A 571 -9.46 -11.12 -16.37
N VAL A 572 -9.47 -11.73 -17.54
CA VAL A 572 -8.29 -11.78 -18.42
C VAL A 572 -7.92 -10.38 -18.92
N GLY A 573 -8.91 -9.55 -19.22
CA GLY A 573 -8.71 -8.14 -19.58
C GLY A 573 -8.11 -7.32 -18.44
N GLN A 574 -8.55 -7.56 -17.20
CA GLN A 574 -7.99 -6.91 -16.00
C GLN A 574 -6.56 -7.36 -15.69
N GLU A 575 -6.23 -8.64 -15.92
CA GLU A 575 -4.86 -9.14 -15.79
C GLU A 575 -3.94 -8.48 -16.84
N ILE A 576 -4.41 -8.39 -18.10
CA ILE A 576 -3.68 -7.68 -19.16
C ILE A 576 -3.59 -6.17 -18.85
N GLU A 577 -4.63 -5.56 -18.31
CA GLU A 577 -4.60 -4.15 -17.92
C GLU A 577 -3.69 -3.92 -16.72
N HIS A 578 -3.60 -4.86 -15.80
CA HIS A 578 -2.67 -4.82 -14.68
C HIS A 578 -1.21 -4.88 -15.15
N GLU A 579 -0.90 -5.79 -16.06
CA GLU A 579 0.41 -5.90 -16.70
C GLU A 579 0.75 -4.63 -17.53
N LEU A 580 -0.27 -4.05 -18.21
CA LEU A 580 -0.09 -2.78 -18.94
C LEU A 580 0.05 -1.56 -18.02
N LYS A 581 -0.44 -1.60 -16.79
CA LYS A 581 -0.19 -0.55 -15.79
C LYS A 581 1.29 -0.42 -15.47
N ASP A 582 2.01 -1.53 -15.47
CA ASP A 582 3.45 -1.52 -15.25
C ASP A 582 4.20 -0.70 -16.29
N PHE A 583 3.70 -0.65 -17.53
CA PHE A 583 4.25 0.24 -18.58
C PHE A 583 3.82 1.70 -18.41
N ARG A 584 2.63 1.98 -17.86
CA ARG A 584 2.19 3.37 -17.61
C ARG A 584 3.02 4.09 -16.55
N GLY A 585 3.58 3.35 -15.60
CA GLY A 585 4.50 3.89 -14.60
C GLY A 585 5.91 4.14 -15.12
N LEU A 586 6.23 3.71 -16.35
CA LEU A 586 7.51 4.00 -16.99
C LEU A 586 7.43 5.36 -17.71
N ASN A 587 7.31 6.45 -16.93
CA ASN A 587 7.14 7.82 -17.45
C ASN A 587 8.29 8.76 -17.08
N ASP A 588 9.44 8.22 -16.63
CA ASP A 588 10.61 9.04 -16.34
C ASP A 588 11.10 9.77 -17.60
N PRO A 589 11.33 11.10 -17.54
CA PRO A 589 11.75 11.90 -18.70
C PRO A 589 13.08 11.47 -19.31
N GLU A 590 13.98 10.90 -18.52
CA GLU A 590 15.27 10.39 -18.95
C GLU A 590 15.25 8.87 -19.22
N GLY A 591 14.09 8.20 -19.03
CA GLY A 591 13.95 6.76 -19.16
C GLY A 591 14.72 5.97 -18.09
N ILE A 592 14.96 6.58 -16.93
CA ILE A 592 15.77 6.01 -15.83
C ILE A 592 14.86 5.57 -14.67
N TYR A 593 14.82 4.26 -14.43
CA TYR A 593 13.91 3.69 -13.44
C TYR A 593 14.66 3.01 -12.30
N ALA A 594 14.28 3.39 -11.10
CA ALA A 594 14.63 2.75 -9.85
C ALA A 594 13.38 2.03 -9.32
N ARG A 595 13.02 0.90 -9.93
CA ARG A 595 11.82 0.09 -9.63
C ARG A 595 12.17 -1.34 -9.29
N PHE A 596 11.39 -1.93 -8.38
CA PHE A 596 11.40 -3.35 -8.06
C PHE A 596 10.17 -4.03 -8.67
N PRO A 597 10.24 -5.27 -9.18
CA PRO A 597 9.07 -6.00 -9.66
C PRO A 597 8.09 -6.28 -8.52
N THR A 598 6.80 -6.01 -8.77
CA THR A 598 5.72 -6.17 -7.77
C THR A 598 4.92 -7.46 -7.94
N ASP A 599 5.36 -8.37 -8.79
CA ASP A 599 4.72 -9.66 -9.09
C ASP A 599 4.90 -10.73 -7.99
N ILE A 600 5.39 -10.33 -6.81
CA ILE A 600 5.43 -11.20 -5.64
C ILE A 600 4.01 -11.36 -5.11
N ARG A 601 3.44 -12.54 -5.34
CA ARG A 601 2.10 -12.88 -4.83
C ARG A 601 2.22 -13.46 -3.43
N TRP A 602 1.57 -12.80 -2.50
CA TRP A 602 1.33 -13.29 -1.14
C TRP A 602 0.05 -14.12 -1.17
N ASN A 603 0.17 -15.36 -1.62
CA ASN A 603 -0.98 -16.26 -1.69
C ASN A 603 -1.30 -16.91 -0.35
#